data_ad5dbe6a1184fcde767cd5677a4efe9b
#
_entry.id   ad5dbe6a1184fcde767cd5677a4efe9b
#
_cell.length_a   1.000
_cell.length_b   1.000
_cell.length_c   1.000
_cell.angle_alpha   90.00
_cell.angle_beta   90.00
_cell.angle_gamma   90.00
#
_symmetry.space_group_name_H-M   'P 1'
#
loop_
_entity.id
_entity.type
_entity.pdbx_description
1 polymer ?
#
loop_
_entity_poly.entity_id
_entity_poly.type
_entity_poly.pdbx_seq_one_letter_code
_entity_poly.pdbx_strand_id
1 'polypeptide(L)'
;MNRILSLDYGLVRVGMAVSDALKITAQSLETLTIDGDNTILLQKLKELKREYNLDTVVVGYPKHMNGDLSDTSKKIDELVPCIEALDLKVIKWDERLTTVMAHKTMRDLGIKQKDKKIHADRLAAMYILEDYLRYIS
;
A
#
# COMPACT_ATOMS: atom_id res chain seq x y z
N MET A 1 12.49 -13.94 -10.54
CA MET A 1 12.91 -12.73 -9.80
C MET A 1 11.77 -12.28 -8.93
N ASN A 2 12.09 -11.86 -7.70
CA ASN A 2 11.06 -11.49 -6.74
C ASN A 2 10.56 -10.07 -6.97
N ARG A 3 9.28 -9.83 -6.68
CA ARG A 3 8.67 -8.51 -6.81
C ARG A 3 8.29 -7.95 -5.45
N ILE A 4 8.02 -6.65 -5.40
CA ILE A 4 7.64 -5.93 -4.19
C ILE A 4 6.20 -5.47 -4.35
N LEU A 5 5.40 -5.65 -3.31
CA LEU A 5 4.03 -5.16 -3.25
C LEU A 5 3.97 -4.00 -2.26
N SER A 6 3.20 -2.96 -2.58
CA SER A 6 2.90 -1.90 -1.62
C SER A 6 1.44 -1.96 -1.22
N LEU A 7 1.17 -1.52 0.01
CA LEU A 7 -0.18 -1.43 0.56
C LEU A 7 -0.42 -0.02 1.11
N ASP A 8 -1.56 0.56 0.74
CA ASP A 8 -2.11 1.71 1.42
C ASP A 8 -3.29 1.21 2.24
N TYR A 9 -3.01 0.87 3.51
CA TYR A 9 -3.95 0.18 4.37
C TYR A 9 -5.02 1.12 4.91
N GLY A 10 -6.30 0.77 4.68
CA GLY A 10 -7.45 1.40 5.31
C GLY A 10 -8.34 0.35 5.93
N LEU A 11 -9.20 0.75 6.88
CA LEU A 11 -10.10 -0.18 7.56
C LEU A 11 -11.16 -0.75 6.63
N VAL A 12 -11.57 0.02 5.61
CA VAL A 12 -12.58 -0.41 4.66
C VAL A 12 -11.94 -0.93 3.37
N ARG A 13 -10.95 -0.22 2.86
CA ARG A 13 -10.30 -0.56 1.59
C ARG A 13 -8.79 -0.48 1.71
N VAL A 14 -8.12 -1.34 0.93
CA VAL A 14 -6.67 -1.38 0.85
C VAL A 14 -6.25 -1.14 -0.59
N GLY A 15 -5.50 -0.06 -0.83
CA GLY A 15 -4.88 0.18 -2.12
C GLY A 15 -3.64 -0.69 -2.27
N MET A 16 -3.37 -1.15 -3.50
CA MET A 16 -2.26 -2.06 -3.76
C MET A 16 -1.53 -1.69 -5.04
N ALA A 17 -0.23 -1.91 -5.05
CA ALA A 17 0.58 -1.79 -6.27
C ALA A 17 1.70 -2.82 -6.21
N VAL A 18 2.16 -3.25 -7.39
CA VAL A 18 3.21 -4.27 -7.49
C VAL A 18 4.31 -3.77 -8.41
N SER A 19 5.56 -4.10 -8.08
CA SER A 19 6.70 -3.76 -8.93
C SER A 19 6.83 -4.75 -10.09
N ASP A 20 7.56 -4.32 -11.13
CA ASP A 20 8.05 -5.27 -12.14
C ASP A 20 9.15 -6.15 -11.53
N ALA A 21 9.57 -7.16 -12.28
CA ALA A 21 10.61 -8.10 -11.83
C ALA A 21 11.96 -7.41 -11.61
N LEU A 22 12.23 -6.34 -12.34
CA LEU A 22 13.49 -5.58 -12.21
C LEU A 22 13.45 -4.55 -11.08
N LYS A 23 12.31 -4.39 -10.41
CA LYS A 23 12.12 -3.44 -9.31
C LYS A 23 12.38 -1.99 -9.73
N ILE A 24 11.95 -1.63 -10.94
CA ILE A 24 12.14 -0.30 -11.50
C ILE A 24 10.83 0.48 -11.54
N THR A 25 9.72 -0.17 -11.92
CA THR A 25 8.42 0.48 -12.11
C THR A 25 7.37 -0.07 -11.17
N ALA A 26 6.34 0.73 -10.91
CA ALA A 26 5.20 0.36 -10.09
C ALA A 26 3.94 0.32 -10.94
N GLN A 27 3.13 -0.72 -10.76
CA GLN A 27 1.85 -0.89 -11.43
C GLN A 27 0.76 -0.98 -10.38
N SER A 28 -0.30 -0.16 -10.52
CA SER A 28 -1.41 -0.24 -9.57
C SER A 28 -2.23 -1.50 -9.80
N LEU A 29 -2.70 -2.08 -8.70
CA LEU A 29 -3.62 -3.21 -8.73
C LEU A 29 -5.01 -2.74 -8.31
N GLU A 30 -6.00 -3.61 -8.48
CA GLU A 30 -7.35 -3.31 -8.07
C GLU A 30 -7.43 -3.14 -6.56
N THR A 31 -8.15 -2.09 -6.10
CA THR A 31 -8.34 -1.82 -4.68
C THR A 31 -9.17 -2.94 -4.04
N LEU A 32 -8.72 -3.43 -2.89
CA LEU A 32 -9.36 -4.53 -2.18
C LEU A 32 -10.27 -3.99 -1.08
N THR A 33 -11.53 -4.40 -1.07
CA THR A 33 -12.47 -4.05 0.01
C THR A 33 -12.41 -5.13 1.09
N ILE A 34 -12.09 -4.72 2.32
CA ILE A 34 -11.97 -5.65 3.45
C ILE A 34 -13.03 -5.42 4.54
N ASP A 35 -13.60 -4.22 4.62
CA ASP A 35 -14.64 -3.86 5.61
C ASP A 35 -14.25 -4.28 7.04
N GLY A 36 -13.00 -4.00 7.41
CA GLY A 36 -12.48 -4.31 8.74
C GLY A 36 -12.03 -5.75 8.94
N ASP A 37 -12.15 -6.61 7.94
CA ASP A 37 -11.76 -8.02 8.05
C ASP A 37 -10.39 -8.27 7.42
N ASN A 38 -9.36 -8.30 8.26
CA ASN A 38 -7.99 -8.50 7.80
C ASN A 38 -7.74 -9.90 7.22
N THR A 39 -8.61 -10.87 7.47
CA THR A 39 -8.44 -12.20 6.86
C THR A 39 -8.61 -12.15 5.36
N ILE A 40 -9.44 -11.23 4.86
CA ILE A 40 -9.60 -11.01 3.42
C ILE A 40 -8.28 -10.53 2.82
N LEU A 41 -7.61 -9.58 3.50
CA LEU A 41 -6.33 -9.08 3.04
C LEU A 41 -5.25 -10.16 3.06
N LEU A 42 -5.17 -10.93 4.15
CA LEU A 42 -4.15 -11.98 4.27
C LEU A 42 -4.34 -13.06 3.21
N GLN A 43 -5.58 -13.42 2.91
CA GLN A 43 -5.87 -14.39 1.85
C GLN A 43 -5.44 -13.83 0.48
N LYS A 44 -5.72 -12.56 0.23
CA LYS A 44 -5.29 -11.90 -1.02
C LYS A 44 -3.77 -11.86 -1.14
N LEU A 45 -3.07 -11.59 -0.03
CA LEU A 45 -1.60 -11.57 -0.03
C LEU A 45 -1.02 -12.94 -0.37
N LYS A 46 -1.62 -14.02 0.10
CA LYS A 46 -1.20 -15.38 -0.27
C LYS A 46 -1.30 -15.60 -1.78
N GLU A 47 -2.42 -15.16 -2.37
CA GLU A 47 -2.64 -15.29 -3.81
C GLU A 47 -1.62 -14.45 -4.60
N LEU A 48 -1.43 -13.20 -4.20
CA LEU A 48 -0.51 -12.28 -4.89
C LEU A 48 0.94 -12.74 -4.73
N LYS A 49 1.31 -13.28 -3.57
CA LYS A 49 2.65 -13.82 -3.36
C LYS A 49 2.98 -14.89 -4.40
N ARG A 50 2.03 -15.77 -4.65
CA ARG A 50 2.21 -16.85 -5.63
C ARG A 50 2.20 -16.30 -7.06
N GLU A 51 1.26 -15.40 -7.36
CA GLU A 51 1.07 -14.87 -8.71
C GLU A 51 2.27 -14.02 -9.17
N TYR A 52 2.77 -13.17 -8.28
CA TYR A 52 3.85 -12.22 -8.60
C TYR A 52 5.20 -12.59 -8.00
N ASN A 53 5.28 -13.72 -7.30
CA ASN A 53 6.52 -14.14 -6.64
C ASN A 53 7.04 -13.04 -5.70
N LEU A 54 6.20 -12.62 -4.75
CA LEU A 54 6.53 -11.53 -3.84
C LEU A 54 7.51 -11.99 -2.75
N ASP A 55 8.43 -11.10 -2.37
CA ASP A 55 9.30 -11.31 -1.21
C ASP A 55 9.17 -10.19 -0.17
N THR A 56 8.63 -9.05 -0.54
CA THR A 56 8.58 -7.86 0.32
C THR A 56 7.23 -7.16 0.16
N VAL A 57 6.69 -6.68 1.28
CA VAL A 57 5.48 -5.85 1.31
C VAL A 57 5.86 -4.52 1.96
N VAL A 58 5.66 -3.42 1.24
CA VAL A 58 5.87 -2.06 1.76
C VAL A 58 4.51 -1.52 2.17
N VAL A 59 4.35 -1.20 3.45
CA VAL A 59 3.09 -0.68 3.98
C VAL A 59 3.24 0.80 4.27
N GLY A 60 2.38 1.62 3.67
CA GLY A 60 2.32 3.03 4.03
C GLY A 60 1.94 3.16 5.50
N TYR A 61 2.74 3.89 6.26
CA TYR A 61 2.57 4.00 7.71
C TYR A 61 2.21 5.44 8.05
N PRO A 62 0.92 5.72 8.34
CA PRO A 62 0.50 7.09 8.64
C PRO A 62 0.99 7.53 10.01
N LYS A 63 1.59 8.72 10.09
CA LYS A 63 2.03 9.33 11.34
C LYS A 63 1.38 10.71 11.46
N HIS A 64 0.95 11.06 12.67
CA HIS A 64 0.49 12.41 12.93
C HIS A 64 1.67 13.39 12.94
N MET A 65 1.38 14.67 12.68
CA MET A 65 2.40 15.72 12.65
C MET A 65 3.15 15.83 13.98
N ASN A 66 2.50 15.49 15.09
CA ASN A 66 3.11 15.53 16.43
C ASN A 66 3.79 14.22 16.82
N GLY A 67 3.85 13.24 15.91
CA GLY A 67 4.50 11.96 16.17
C GLY A 67 3.63 10.91 16.84
N ASP A 68 2.38 11.23 17.20
CA ASP A 68 1.46 10.26 17.78
C ASP A 68 1.02 9.24 16.73
N LEU A 69 0.76 8.00 17.20
CA LEU A 69 0.27 6.95 16.32
C LEU A 69 -1.24 7.10 16.10
N SER A 70 -1.69 6.98 14.85
CA SER A 70 -3.11 6.95 14.52
C SER A 70 -3.69 5.58 14.85
N ASP A 71 -5.03 5.48 14.85
CA ASP A 71 -5.70 4.18 14.99
C ASP A 71 -5.32 3.24 13.86
N THR A 72 -5.16 3.77 12.65
CA THR A 72 -4.71 2.99 11.50
C THR A 72 -3.31 2.44 11.70
N SER A 73 -2.39 3.26 12.28
CA SER A 73 -1.03 2.81 12.57
C SER A 73 -1.02 1.63 13.54
N LYS A 74 -1.88 1.67 14.56
CA LYS A 74 -2.00 0.57 15.53
C LYS A 74 -2.49 -0.70 14.85
N LYS A 75 -3.46 -0.59 13.94
CA LYS A 75 -3.96 -1.73 13.17
C LYS A 75 -2.89 -2.32 12.26
N ILE A 76 -2.07 -1.47 11.65
CA ILE A 76 -0.94 -1.92 10.84
C ILE A 76 0.06 -2.67 11.72
N ASP A 77 0.38 -2.15 12.90
CA ASP A 77 1.31 -2.82 13.82
C ASP A 77 0.82 -4.22 14.21
N GLU A 78 -0.49 -4.39 14.38
CA GLU A 78 -1.08 -5.70 14.65
C GLU A 78 -1.03 -6.63 13.42
N LEU A 79 -1.12 -6.05 12.22
CA LEU A 79 -1.15 -6.80 10.97
C LEU A 79 0.24 -7.30 10.56
N VAL A 80 1.30 -6.54 10.87
CA VAL A 80 2.66 -6.84 10.43
C VAL A 80 3.10 -8.29 10.77
N PRO A 81 2.93 -8.78 12.00
CA PRO A 81 3.31 -10.17 12.30
C PRO A 81 2.56 -11.19 11.46
N CYS A 82 1.30 -10.89 11.12
CA CYS A 82 0.48 -11.79 10.30
C CYS A 82 1.00 -11.86 8.87
N ILE A 83 1.46 -10.73 8.34
CA ILE A 83 2.06 -10.71 7.00
C ILE A 83 3.41 -11.42 7.02
N GLU A 84 4.22 -11.18 8.04
CA GLU A 84 5.51 -11.86 8.18
C GLU A 84 5.36 -13.37 8.29
N ALA A 85 4.28 -13.84 8.89
CA ALA A 85 3.96 -15.27 8.98
C ALA A 85 3.72 -15.91 7.60
N LEU A 86 3.48 -15.09 6.57
CA LEU A 86 3.35 -15.57 5.18
C LEU A 86 4.70 -15.66 4.47
N ASP A 87 5.80 -15.49 5.20
CA ASP A 87 7.15 -15.49 4.66
C ASP A 87 7.38 -14.29 3.74
N LEU A 88 6.92 -13.12 4.18
CA LEU A 88 7.09 -11.84 3.50
C LEU A 88 7.79 -10.85 4.42
N LYS A 89 8.78 -10.14 3.90
CA LYS A 89 9.42 -9.04 4.63
C LYS A 89 8.47 -7.84 4.61
N VAL A 90 8.32 -7.15 5.74
CA VAL A 90 7.45 -5.97 5.84
C VAL A 90 8.30 -4.73 6.09
N ILE A 91 8.07 -3.70 5.27
CA ILE A 91 8.70 -2.39 5.41
C ILE A 91 7.60 -1.37 5.70
N LYS A 92 7.72 -0.61 6.78
CA LYS A 92 6.82 0.50 7.07
C LYS A 92 7.38 1.78 6.43
N TRP A 93 6.56 2.47 5.65
CA TRP A 93 6.99 3.63 4.88
C TRP A 93 6.10 4.83 5.21
N ASP A 94 6.70 6.00 5.50
CA ASP A 94 5.94 7.21 5.80
C ASP A 94 5.19 7.69 4.56
N GLU A 95 3.86 7.69 4.60
CA GLU A 95 3.02 7.99 3.45
C GLU A 95 2.50 9.44 3.37
N ARG A 96 2.88 10.31 4.33
CA ARG A 96 2.33 11.66 4.39
C ARG A 96 2.47 12.43 3.09
N LEU A 97 3.68 12.46 2.51
CA LEU A 97 3.92 13.16 1.26
C LEU A 97 3.29 12.44 0.08
N THR A 98 3.27 11.12 0.11
CA THR A 98 2.69 10.29 -0.95
C THR A 98 1.20 10.58 -1.12
N THR A 99 0.46 10.66 -0.03
CA THR A 99 -0.97 10.97 -0.05
C THR A 99 -1.24 12.36 -0.63
N VAL A 100 -0.43 13.35 -0.26
CA VAL A 100 -0.55 14.72 -0.79
C VAL A 100 -0.35 14.71 -2.31
N MET A 101 0.65 13.99 -2.81
CA MET A 101 0.91 13.87 -4.24
C MET A 101 -0.27 13.22 -4.98
N ALA A 102 -0.86 12.18 -4.40
CA ALA A 102 -2.01 11.51 -5.00
C ALA A 102 -3.21 12.45 -5.14
N HIS A 103 -3.52 13.24 -4.11
CA HIS A 103 -4.60 14.22 -4.16
C HIS A 103 -4.34 15.31 -5.20
N LYS A 104 -3.11 15.78 -5.30
CA LYS A 104 -2.74 16.79 -6.30
C LYS A 104 -2.94 16.23 -7.72
N THR A 105 -2.50 15.02 -7.96
CA THR A 105 -2.66 14.35 -9.26
C THR A 105 -4.12 14.23 -9.65
N MET A 106 -4.99 13.86 -8.72
CA MET A 106 -6.42 13.74 -8.99
C MET A 106 -7.05 15.09 -9.35
N ARG A 107 -6.65 16.18 -8.69
CA ARG A 107 -7.14 17.51 -9.03
C ARG A 107 -6.73 17.89 -10.44
N ASP A 108 -5.49 17.61 -10.80
CA ASP A 108 -4.95 17.93 -12.13
C ASP A 108 -5.68 17.13 -13.22
N LEU A 109 -6.14 15.92 -12.90
CA LEU A 109 -6.89 15.07 -13.83
C LEU A 109 -8.39 15.37 -13.85
N GLY A 110 -8.90 16.24 -12.96
CA GLY A 110 -10.31 16.60 -12.91
C GLY A 110 -11.22 15.49 -12.42
N ILE A 111 -10.74 14.60 -11.57
CA ILE A 111 -11.51 13.46 -11.07
C ILE A 111 -12.63 13.94 -10.15
N LYS A 112 -13.84 13.38 -10.33
CA LYS A 112 -15.02 13.74 -9.56
C LYS A 112 -14.87 13.34 -8.09
N GLN A 113 -15.52 14.11 -7.20
CA GLN A 113 -15.41 13.91 -5.75
C GLN A 113 -15.76 12.47 -5.32
N LYS A 114 -16.82 11.89 -5.87
CA LYS A 114 -17.27 10.55 -5.50
C LYS A 114 -16.26 9.45 -5.87
N ASP A 115 -15.43 9.70 -6.89
CA ASP A 115 -14.45 8.72 -7.36
C ASP A 115 -13.06 8.93 -6.75
N LYS A 116 -12.83 10.10 -6.12
CA LYS A 116 -11.51 10.46 -5.59
C LYS A 116 -10.99 9.47 -4.56
N LYS A 117 -11.86 8.91 -3.72
CA LYS A 117 -11.41 8.01 -2.66
C LYS A 117 -10.82 6.72 -3.21
N ILE A 118 -11.48 6.11 -4.20
CA ILE A 118 -10.99 4.88 -4.83
C ILE A 118 -9.69 5.15 -5.57
N HIS A 119 -9.64 6.23 -6.34
CA HIS A 119 -8.44 6.61 -7.07
C HIS A 119 -7.31 7.02 -6.14
N ALA A 120 -7.62 7.68 -5.01
CA ALA A 120 -6.61 8.08 -4.03
C ALA A 120 -5.92 6.85 -3.43
N ASP A 121 -6.68 5.81 -3.05
CA ASP A 121 -6.11 4.59 -2.48
C ASP A 121 -5.18 3.90 -3.48
N ARG A 122 -5.61 3.83 -4.75
CA ARG A 122 -4.82 3.22 -5.82
C ARG A 122 -3.54 4.00 -6.10
N LEU A 123 -3.66 5.34 -6.24
CA LEU A 123 -2.51 6.20 -6.51
C LEU A 123 -1.56 6.28 -5.32
N ALA A 124 -2.10 6.29 -4.10
CA ALA A 124 -1.26 6.33 -2.90
C ALA A 124 -0.37 5.08 -2.82
N ALA A 125 -0.93 3.89 -3.06
CA ALA A 125 -0.16 2.66 -3.05
C ALA A 125 0.95 2.69 -4.12
N MET A 126 0.64 3.21 -5.31
CA MET A 126 1.60 3.32 -6.39
C MET A 126 2.75 4.28 -6.04
N TYR A 127 2.43 5.45 -5.45
CA TYR A 127 3.44 6.41 -5.05
C TYR A 127 4.30 5.89 -3.89
N ILE A 128 3.71 5.18 -2.94
CA ILE A 128 4.46 4.52 -1.86
C ILE A 128 5.51 3.59 -2.47
N LEU A 129 5.10 2.78 -3.43
CA LEU A 129 6.00 1.83 -4.08
C LEU A 129 7.07 2.54 -4.89
N GLU A 130 6.71 3.56 -5.67
CA GLU A 130 7.69 4.32 -6.46
C GLU A 130 8.74 4.97 -5.56
N ASP A 131 8.34 5.56 -4.44
CA ASP A 131 9.27 6.14 -3.49
C ASP A 131 10.23 5.11 -2.94
N TYR A 132 9.70 3.94 -2.54
CA TYR A 132 10.53 2.88 -2.01
C TYR A 132 11.51 2.35 -3.06
N LEU A 133 11.05 2.16 -4.30
CA LEU A 133 11.90 1.69 -5.39
C LEU A 133 13.06 2.66 -5.66
N ARG A 134 12.79 3.96 -5.60
CA ARG A 134 13.85 4.97 -5.74
C ARG A 134 14.84 4.91 -4.58
N TYR A 135 14.36 4.65 -3.39
CA TYR A 135 15.19 4.54 -2.19
C TYR A 135 16.17 3.38 -2.28
N ILE A 136 15.75 2.24 -2.82
CA ILE A 136 16.58 1.04 -2.91
C ILE A 136 17.43 0.96 -4.18
N SER A 137 17.18 1.85 -5.14
CA SER A 137 17.95 1.85 -6.40
C SER A 137 19.33 2.45 -6.24
#